data_4efafe25a5997cdd0031f8741b9af362
#
_entry.id   4efafe25a5997cdd0031f8741b9af362
#
_cell.length_a   1.000
_cell.length_b   1.000
_cell.length_c   1.000
_cell.angle_alpha   90.00
_cell.angle_beta   90.00
_cell.angle_gamma   90.00
#
_symmetry.space_group_name_H-M   'P 1'
#
loop_
_entity.id
_entity.type
_entity.pdbx_description
1 polymer ?
#
loop_
_entity_poly.entity_id
_entity_poly.type
_entity_poly.pdbx_seq_one_letter_code
_entity_poly.pdbx_strand_id
1 'polypeptide(L)'
;MSLDTFIQEIEERKTRKINLLDITLTEKKTRIQHTMESTLKEMQQHYADEAKVKSQKEGLRIVEAARLKAKKIFFDAINANMDSTFNTIREELKSYSQKPDYKITIKKMTKFAKMKLSSQDIIIHCRIDDNVILNGMKIITGSPIQTIGGILAENKNGTMEIDLTFEELLRTHEDDIQNFLLESLMK
;
A
#
# COMPACT_ATOMS: atom_id res chain seq x y z
N MET A 1 34.76 97.45 -14.21
CA MET A 1 33.58 96.68 -13.71
C MET A 1 33.18 97.28 -12.39
N SER A 2 31.92 97.67 -12.23
CA SER A 2 31.48 98.20 -10.93
C SER A 2 31.25 96.99 -9.95
N LEU A 3 31.40 97.22 -8.66
CA LEU A 3 31.16 96.23 -7.61
C LEU A 3 29.78 95.60 -7.70
N ASP A 4 28.82 96.38 -8.09
CA ASP A 4 27.40 95.93 -8.23
C ASP A 4 27.20 94.87 -9.39
N THR A 5 27.90 95.07 -10.53
CA THR A 5 27.89 94.07 -11.63
C THR A 5 28.53 92.76 -11.22
N PHE A 6 29.52 92.77 -10.38
CA PHE A 6 30.17 91.54 -9.88
C PHE A 6 29.25 90.81 -8.86
N ILE A 7 28.64 91.52 -7.98
CA ILE A 7 27.67 90.96 -7.02
C ILE A 7 26.48 90.32 -7.78
N GLN A 8 25.95 90.99 -8.78
CA GLN A 8 24.79 90.52 -9.56
C GLN A 8 25.19 89.24 -10.34
N GLU A 9 26.41 89.15 -10.89
CA GLU A 9 26.85 87.90 -11.55
C GLU A 9 26.99 86.71 -10.58
N ILE A 10 27.49 86.98 -9.36
CA ILE A 10 27.54 85.92 -8.33
C ILE A 10 26.17 85.45 -7.93
N GLU A 11 25.18 86.33 -7.75
CA GLU A 11 23.78 85.91 -7.43
C GLU A 11 23.14 85.16 -8.56
N GLU A 12 23.35 85.52 -9.79
CA GLU A 12 22.89 84.77 -10.95
C GLU A 12 23.50 83.37 -11.03
N ARG A 13 24.82 83.24 -10.80
CA ARG A 13 25.52 81.99 -10.79
C ARG A 13 25.00 81.08 -9.65
N LYS A 14 24.78 81.64 -8.46
CA LYS A 14 24.20 80.94 -7.31
C LYS A 14 22.79 80.43 -7.62
N THR A 15 21.94 81.28 -8.17
CA THR A 15 20.57 80.93 -8.55
C THR A 15 20.52 79.82 -9.64
N ARG A 16 21.38 79.94 -10.68
CA ARG A 16 21.52 78.88 -11.70
C ARG A 16 21.97 77.55 -11.07
N LYS A 17 22.90 77.59 -10.14
CA LYS A 17 23.44 76.40 -9.49
C LYS A 17 22.40 75.74 -8.57
N ILE A 18 21.59 76.52 -7.85
CA ILE A 18 20.48 76.07 -7.02
C ILE A 18 19.41 75.39 -7.90
N ASN A 19 18.98 76.07 -8.98
CA ASN A 19 17.98 75.55 -9.90
C ASN A 19 18.45 74.21 -10.55
N LEU A 20 19.73 74.10 -10.89
CA LEU A 20 20.32 72.88 -11.48
C LEU A 20 20.36 71.72 -10.45
N LEU A 21 20.67 72.04 -9.17
CA LEU A 21 20.60 71.08 -8.08
C LEU A 21 19.18 70.60 -7.80
N ASP A 22 18.21 71.51 -7.80
CA ASP A 22 16.78 71.16 -7.58
C ASP A 22 16.23 70.29 -8.72
N ILE A 23 16.57 70.57 -9.97
CA ILE A 23 16.23 69.72 -11.09
C ILE A 23 16.82 68.33 -10.91
N THR A 24 18.14 68.26 -10.64
CA THR A 24 18.85 66.98 -10.45
C THR A 24 18.28 66.19 -9.28
N LEU A 25 17.89 66.84 -8.21
CA LEU A 25 17.32 66.23 -7.01
C LEU A 25 15.90 65.67 -7.30
N THR A 26 15.12 66.45 -8.05
CA THR A 26 13.78 66.01 -8.49
C THR A 26 13.86 64.82 -9.41
N GLU A 27 14.75 64.83 -10.39
CA GLU A 27 14.97 63.69 -11.29
C GLU A 27 15.42 62.44 -10.53
N LYS A 28 16.38 62.57 -9.59
CA LYS A 28 16.78 61.44 -8.75
C LYS A 28 15.66 60.89 -7.92
N LYS A 29 14.87 61.78 -7.28
CA LYS A 29 13.70 61.37 -6.48
C LYS A 29 12.68 60.62 -7.30
N THR A 30 12.32 61.15 -8.47
CA THR A 30 11.38 60.50 -9.38
C THR A 30 11.87 59.13 -9.86
N ARG A 31 13.19 59.07 -10.18
CA ARG A 31 13.82 57.80 -10.58
C ARG A 31 13.77 56.74 -9.45
N ILE A 32 14.11 57.14 -8.22
CA ILE A 32 14.04 56.24 -7.06
C ILE A 32 12.63 55.79 -6.80
N GLN A 33 11.61 56.69 -6.85
CA GLN A 33 10.21 56.32 -6.68
C GLN A 33 9.76 55.31 -7.74
N HIS A 34 10.05 55.56 -8.99
CA HIS A 34 9.71 54.66 -10.09
C HIS A 34 10.37 53.27 -9.92
N THR A 35 11.66 53.25 -9.55
CA THR A 35 12.35 51.97 -9.30
C THR A 35 11.73 51.23 -8.13
N MET A 36 11.40 51.93 -7.04
CA MET A 36 10.74 51.35 -5.87
C MET A 36 9.34 50.77 -6.20
N GLU A 37 8.54 51.52 -6.95
CA GLU A 37 7.22 51.05 -7.38
C GLU A 37 7.30 49.82 -8.30
N SER A 38 8.25 49.83 -9.25
CA SER A 38 8.49 48.67 -10.13
C SER A 38 8.90 47.44 -9.32
N THR A 39 9.89 47.59 -8.42
CA THR A 39 10.35 46.49 -7.55
C THR A 39 9.24 45.95 -6.67
N LEU A 40 8.43 46.83 -6.05
CA LEU A 40 7.30 46.41 -5.23
C LEU A 40 6.28 45.61 -6.05
N LYS A 41 5.97 46.06 -7.24
CA LYS A 41 5.02 45.38 -8.14
C LYS A 41 5.54 44.01 -8.57
N GLU A 42 6.83 43.92 -8.92
CA GLU A 42 7.49 42.66 -9.26
C GLU A 42 7.48 41.68 -8.08
N MET A 43 7.79 42.16 -6.86
CA MET A 43 7.74 41.33 -5.64
C MET A 43 6.30 40.86 -5.35
N GLN A 44 5.32 41.74 -5.45
CA GLN A 44 3.90 41.35 -5.25
C GLN A 44 3.49 40.26 -6.22
N GLN A 45 3.81 40.41 -7.50
CA GLN A 45 3.51 39.41 -8.54
C GLN A 45 4.19 38.08 -8.22
N HIS A 46 5.49 38.12 -7.93
CA HIS A 46 6.26 36.93 -7.57
C HIS A 46 5.67 36.16 -6.38
N TYR A 47 5.33 36.87 -5.30
CA TYR A 47 4.74 36.23 -4.12
C TYR A 47 3.32 35.72 -4.39
N ALA A 48 2.53 36.40 -5.21
CA ALA A 48 1.21 35.94 -5.60
C ALA A 48 1.30 34.63 -6.43
N ASP A 49 2.23 34.56 -7.37
CA ASP A 49 2.46 33.38 -8.19
C ASP A 49 3.01 32.22 -7.36
N GLU A 50 3.96 32.49 -6.46
CA GLU A 50 4.49 31.48 -5.54
C GLU A 50 3.40 30.93 -4.61
N ALA A 51 2.56 31.79 -4.04
CA ALA A 51 1.45 31.39 -3.18
C ALA A 51 0.44 30.51 -3.96
N LYS A 52 0.15 30.86 -5.20
CA LYS A 52 -0.73 30.06 -6.07
C LYS A 52 -0.18 28.68 -6.34
N VAL A 53 1.10 28.58 -6.70
CA VAL A 53 1.77 27.29 -6.95
C VAL A 53 1.81 26.44 -5.67
N LYS A 54 2.16 27.04 -4.52
CA LYS A 54 2.17 26.34 -3.22
C LYS A 54 0.78 25.84 -2.84
N SER A 55 -0.25 26.67 -3.02
CA SER A 55 -1.64 26.30 -2.72
C SER A 55 -2.13 25.14 -3.59
N GLN A 56 -1.85 25.17 -4.90
CA GLN A 56 -2.20 24.09 -5.81
C GLN A 56 -1.49 22.78 -5.43
N LYS A 57 -0.20 22.86 -5.13
CA LYS A 57 0.60 21.69 -4.73
C LYS A 57 0.10 21.07 -3.43
N GLU A 58 -0.24 21.88 -2.45
CA GLU A 58 -0.81 21.42 -1.18
C GLU A 58 -2.21 20.82 -1.39
N GLY A 59 -3.05 21.43 -2.21
CA GLY A 59 -4.36 20.88 -2.57
C GLY A 59 -4.26 19.49 -3.21
N LEU A 60 -3.35 19.32 -4.16
CA LEU A 60 -3.07 18.01 -4.77
C LEU A 60 -2.58 16.99 -3.73
N ARG A 61 -1.68 17.40 -2.83
CA ARG A 61 -1.16 16.53 -1.76
C ARG A 61 -2.27 16.02 -0.85
N ILE A 62 -3.19 16.89 -0.46
CA ILE A 62 -4.34 16.52 0.39
C ILE A 62 -5.26 15.54 -0.33
N VAL A 63 -5.57 15.78 -1.61
CA VAL A 63 -6.43 14.89 -2.40
C VAL A 63 -5.79 13.51 -2.57
N GLU A 64 -4.51 13.46 -2.92
CA GLU A 64 -3.82 12.17 -3.07
C GLU A 64 -3.68 11.41 -1.73
N ALA A 65 -3.41 12.10 -0.63
CA ALA A 65 -3.40 11.49 0.69
C ALA A 65 -4.77 10.91 1.06
N ALA A 66 -5.86 11.63 0.76
CA ALA A 66 -7.22 11.14 0.98
C ALA A 66 -7.54 9.91 0.12
N ARG A 67 -7.13 9.90 -1.16
CA ARG A 67 -7.28 8.74 -2.06
C ARG A 67 -6.52 7.51 -1.56
N LEU A 68 -5.29 7.70 -1.11
CA LEU A 68 -4.50 6.60 -0.54
C LEU A 68 -5.14 6.05 0.73
N LYS A 69 -5.65 6.92 1.60
CA LYS A 69 -6.36 6.51 2.81
C LYS A 69 -7.63 5.73 2.48
N ALA A 70 -8.40 6.18 1.50
CA ALA A 70 -9.60 5.47 1.05
C ALA A 70 -9.27 4.07 0.48
N LYS A 71 -8.23 3.97 -0.36
CA LYS A 71 -7.75 2.68 -0.86
C LYS A 71 -7.32 1.75 0.27
N LYS A 72 -6.59 2.27 1.26
CA LYS A 72 -6.17 1.47 2.42
C LYS A 72 -7.38 0.90 3.16
N ILE A 73 -8.37 1.74 3.50
CA ILE A 73 -9.59 1.30 4.19
C ILE A 73 -10.31 0.20 3.39
N PHE A 74 -10.39 0.36 2.07
CA PHE A 74 -11.01 -0.62 1.20
C PHE A 74 -10.27 -1.97 1.22
N PHE A 75 -8.94 -1.95 1.08
CA PHE A 75 -8.16 -3.19 1.15
C PHE A 75 -8.15 -3.83 2.53
N ASP A 76 -8.10 -3.03 3.59
CA ASP A 76 -8.19 -3.55 4.96
C ASP A 76 -9.54 -4.27 5.18
N ALA A 77 -10.64 -3.72 4.65
CA ALA A 77 -11.96 -4.37 4.72
C ALA A 77 -12.03 -5.68 3.90
N ILE A 78 -11.42 -5.71 2.70
CA ILE A 78 -11.32 -6.94 1.90
C ILE A 78 -10.53 -8.00 2.67
N ASN A 79 -9.37 -7.66 3.19
CA ASN A 79 -8.52 -8.61 3.93
C ASN A 79 -9.24 -9.15 5.18
N ALA A 80 -9.93 -8.29 5.93
CA ALA A 80 -10.73 -8.73 7.08
C ALA A 80 -11.84 -9.71 6.70
N ASN A 81 -12.52 -9.49 5.57
CA ASN A 81 -13.52 -10.41 5.05
C ASN A 81 -12.90 -11.74 4.60
N MET A 82 -11.74 -11.69 3.93
CA MET A 82 -11.00 -12.90 3.56
C MET A 82 -10.62 -13.72 4.77
N ASP A 83 -10.00 -13.12 5.78
CA ASP A 83 -9.60 -13.79 7.02
C ASP A 83 -10.81 -14.42 7.73
N SER A 84 -11.93 -13.70 7.80
CA SER A 84 -13.18 -14.23 8.37
C SER A 84 -13.69 -15.43 7.60
N THR A 85 -13.64 -15.38 6.26
CA THR A 85 -14.09 -16.48 5.40
C THR A 85 -13.18 -17.71 5.58
N PHE A 86 -11.87 -17.54 5.58
CA PHE A 86 -10.93 -18.64 5.80
C PHE A 86 -11.11 -19.27 7.19
N ASN A 87 -11.38 -18.47 8.21
CA ASN A 87 -11.68 -19.00 9.55
C ASN A 87 -13.00 -19.81 9.53
N THR A 88 -14.02 -19.33 8.85
CA THR A 88 -15.28 -20.07 8.69
C THR A 88 -15.05 -21.40 7.96
N ILE A 89 -14.27 -21.41 6.88
CA ILE A 89 -13.92 -22.65 6.16
C ILE A 89 -13.16 -23.62 7.08
N ARG A 90 -12.22 -23.14 7.88
CA ARG A 90 -11.50 -23.99 8.85
C ARG A 90 -12.44 -24.63 9.88
N GLU A 91 -13.38 -23.87 10.41
CA GLU A 91 -14.37 -24.40 11.38
C GLU A 91 -15.34 -25.40 10.71
N GLU A 92 -15.74 -25.14 9.47
CA GLU A 92 -16.56 -26.11 8.71
C GLU A 92 -15.79 -27.40 8.42
N LEU A 93 -14.51 -27.33 8.04
CA LEU A 93 -13.66 -28.51 7.84
C LEU A 93 -13.47 -29.29 9.14
N LYS A 94 -13.31 -28.60 10.26
CA LYS A 94 -13.24 -29.21 11.58
C LYS A 94 -14.54 -29.93 11.95
N SER A 95 -15.67 -29.28 11.69
CA SER A 95 -17.00 -29.90 11.85
C SER A 95 -17.18 -31.12 10.93
N TYR A 96 -16.77 -30.99 9.65
CA TYR A 96 -16.80 -32.08 8.69
C TYR A 96 -15.97 -33.29 9.12
N SER A 97 -14.84 -33.08 9.76
CA SER A 97 -13.95 -34.15 10.25
C SER A 97 -14.60 -35.02 11.33
N GLN A 98 -15.73 -34.57 11.91
CA GLN A 98 -16.49 -35.32 12.90
C GLN A 98 -17.68 -36.08 12.29
N LYS A 99 -18.04 -35.82 11.02
CA LYS A 99 -19.17 -36.43 10.33
C LYS A 99 -18.85 -37.88 9.84
N PRO A 100 -19.83 -38.75 9.71
CA PRO A 100 -19.63 -40.11 9.19
C PRO A 100 -18.98 -40.17 7.80
N ASP A 101 -19.28 -39.19 6.96
CA ASP A 101 -18.79 -39.12 5.58
C ASP A 101 -17.27 -38.84 5.50
N TYR A 102 -16.72 -38.30 6.56
CA TYR A 102 -15.26 -38.08 6.67
C TYR A 102 -14.47 -39.39 6.54
N LYS A 103 -15.00 -40.50 7.06
CA LYS A 103 -14.39 -41.83 6.91
C LYS A 103 -14.21 -42.24 5.43
N ILE A 104 -15.17 -41.85 4.59
CA ILE A 104 -15.13 -42.11 3.15
C ILE A 104 -14.04 -41.27 2.52
N THR A 105 -13.93 -40.03 2.95
CA THR A 105 -12.87 -39.08 2.46
C THR A 105 -11.46 -39.57 2.80
N ILE A 106 -11.20 -39.96 4.05
CA ILE A 106 -9.91 -40.57 4.45
C ILE A 106 -9.56 -41.78 3.61
N LYS A 107 -10.53 -42.67 3.37
CA LYS A 107 -10.32 -43.86 2.51
C LYS A 107 -9.99 -43.49 1.07
N LYS A 108 -10.61 -42.44 0.52
CA LYS A 108 -10.31 -41.94 -0.85
C LYS A 108 -8.92 -41.32 -0.88
N MET A 109 -8.55 -40.48 0.10
CA MET A 109 -7.22 -39.90 0.22
C MET A 109 -6.14 -40.97 0.33
N THR A 110 -6.35 -42.00 1.13
CA THR A 110 -5.43 -43.15 1.26
C THR A 110 -5.23 -43.87 -0.09
N LYS A 111 -6.33 -44.12 -0.84
CA LYS A 111 -6.25 -44.74 -2.17
C LYS A 111 -5.47 -43.84 -3.16
N PHE A 112 -5.75 -42.57 -3.14
CA PHE A 112 -5.06 -41.58 -3.97
C PHE A 112 -3.57 -41.52 -3.65
N ALA A 113 -3.18 -41.48 -2.39
CA ALA A 113 -1.80 -41.48 -1.97
C ALA A 113 -1.06 -42.77 -2.41
N LYS A 114 -1.67 -43.96 -2.26
CA LYS A 114 -1.11 -45.21 -2.77
C LYS A 114 -0.84 -45.19 -4.28
N MET A 115 -1.80 -44.64 -5.04
CA MET A 115 -1.68 -44.53 -6.50
C MET A 115 -0.54 -43.57 -6.90
N LYS A 116 -0.45 -42.43 -6.23
CA LYS A 116 0.53 -41.40 -6.56
C LYS A 116 1.95 -41.75 -6.12
N LEU A 117 2.11 -42.36 -4.94
CA LEU A 117 3.41 -42.82 -4.44
C LEU A 117 3.87 -44.11 -5.15
N SER A 118 3.05 -44.71 -6.01
CA SER A 118 3.33 -45.95 -6.75
C SER A 118 3.90 -47.08 -5.83
N SER A 119 3.52 -47.09 -4.57
CA SER A 119 3.99 -48.03 -3.55
C SER A 119 2.81 -48.74 -2.91
N GLN A 120 2.94 -50.07 -2.71
CA GLN A 120 1.97 -50.84 -1.94
C GLN A 120 2.10 -50.59 -0.42
N ASP A 121 3.34 -50.33 -0.01
CA ASP A 121 3.66 -50.04 1.42
C ASP A 121 3.84 -48.53 1.57
N ILE A 122 2.84 -47.89 2.12
CA ILE A 122 2.86 -46.48 2.48
C ILE A 122 2.72 -46.32 4.00
N ILE A 123 3.36 -45.28 4.54
CA ILE A 123 3.20 -44.88 5.92
C ILE A 123 2.23 -43.68 5.92
N ILE A 124 1.20 -43.73 6.76
CA ILE A 124 0.21 -42.67 6.87
C ILE A 124 0.30 -42.06 8.25
N HIS A 125 0.44 -40.74 8.27
CA HIS A 125 0.32 -39.91 9.47
C HIS A 125 -1.05 -39.23 9.46
N CYS A 126 -1.77 -39.32 10.56
CA CYS A 126 -3.06 -38.67 10.74
C CYS A 126 -3.29 -38.31 12.20
N ARG A 127 -4.42 -37.73 12.53
CA ARG A 127 -4.80 -37.50 13.92
C ARG A 127 -4.98 -38.82 14.65
N ILE A 128 -4.78 -38.79 15.97
CA ILE A 128 -4.96 -39.96 16.84
C ILE A 128 -6.36 -40.59 16.65
N ASP A 129 -7.40 -39.75 16.57
CA ASP A 129 -8.78 -40.18 16.43
C ASP A 129 -9.04 -40.86 15.08
N ASP A 130 -8.28 -40.49 14.02
CA ASP A 130 -8.44 -41.02 12.69
C ASP A 130 -7.77 -42.38 12.47
N ASN A 131 -6.90 -42.81 13.38
CA ASN A 131 -6.24 -44.13 13.35
C ASN A 131 -7.25 -45.26 13.29
N VAL A 132 -8.41 -45.11 13.97
CA VAL A 132 -9.47 -46.12 13.99
C VAL A 132 -10.09 -46.31 12.59
N ILE A 133 -10.10 -45.26 11.76
CA ILE A 133 -10.63 -45.30 10.39
C ILE A 133 -9.70 -46.10 9.48
N LEU A 134 -8.40 -46.07 9.74
CA LEU A 134 -7.37 -46.75 8.99
C LEU A 134 -7.19 -48.21 9.37
N ASN A 135 -7.72 -48.62 10.53
CA ASN A 135 -7.71 -50.00 10.94
C ASN A 135 -8.43 -50.90 9.94
N GLY A 136 -7.77 -51.94 9.48
CA GLY A 136 -8.26 -52.85 8.46
C GLY A 136 -7.89 -52.50 7.00
N MET A 137 -7.24 -51.37 6.80
CA MET A 137 -6.53 -51.07 5.53
C MET A 137 -5.07 -51.57 5.65
N LYS A 138 -4.56 -52.28 4.65
CA LYS A 138 -3.16 -52.72 4.59
C LYS A 138 -2.23 -51.50 4.41
N ILE A 139 -1.94 -50.78 5.50
CA ILE A 139 -1.10 -49.57 5.58
C ILE A 139 -0.32 -49.58 6.90
N ILE A 140 0.79 -48.88 6.89
CA ILE A 140 1.58 -48.65 8.10
C ILE A 140 1.13 -47.29 8.67
N THR A 141 0.71 -47.27 9.92
CA THR A 141 0.40 -46.03 10.61
C THR A 141 1.68 -45.46 11.21
N GLY A 142 2.02 -44.23 10.83
CA GLY A 142 3.14 -43.48 11.34
C GLY A 142 2.82 -42.70 12.63
N SER A 143 3.70 -41.76 13.00
CA SER A 143 3.47 -40.86 14.13
C SER A 143 2.24 -39.98 13.91
N PRO A 144 1.43 -39.74 14.95
CA PRO A 144 0.27 -38.86 14.85
C PRO A 144 0.72 -37.42 14.58
N ILE A 145 -0.07 -36.71 13.78
CA ILE A 145 0.12 -35.29 13.43
C ILE A 145 -1.01 -34.42 13.99
N GLN A 146 -0.73 -33.16 14.24
CA GLN A 146 -1.73 -32.17 14.62
C GLN A 146 -2.27 -31.50 13.38
N THR A 147 -3.51 -31.82 13.01
CA THR A 147 -4.21 -31.28 11.83
C THR A 147 -5.72 -31.19 12.11
N ILE A 148 -6.43 -30.34 11.37
CA ILE A 148 -7.89 -30.27 11.39
C ILE A 148 -8.48 -31.59 10.87
N GLY A 149 -7.82 -32.20 9.87
CA GLY A 149 -8.23 -33.47 9.26
C GLY A 149 -7.38 -33.78 8.03
N GLY A 150 -7.62 -34.96 7.44
CA GLY A 150 -6.82 -35.43 6.31
C GLY A 150 -5.67 -36.33 6.73
N ILE A 151 -4.72 -36.58 5.82
CA ILE A 151 -3.58 -37.47 6.00
C ILE A 151 -2.33 -36.89 5.37
N LEU A 152 -1.19 -37.20 5.95
CA LEU A 152 0.12 -37.09 5.34
C LEU A 152 0.57 -38.52 4.99
N ALA A 153 0.97 -38.75 3.76
CA ALA A 153 1.39 -40.07 3.30
C ALA A 153 2.81 -40.03 2.77
N GLU A 154 3.65 -40.96 3.21
CA GLU A 154 5.01 -41.14 2.69
C GLU A 154 5.25 -42.56 2.20
N ASN A 155 6.20 -42.71 1.31
CA ASN A 155 6.68 -44.04 0.93
C ASN A 155 7.57 -44.61 2.05
N LYS A 156 7.75 -45.93 2.10
CA LYS A 156 8.52 -46.65 3.12
C LYS A 156 9.98 -46.15 3.28
N ASN A 157 10.53 -45.58 2.20
CA ASN A 157 11.91 -45.07 2.17
C ASN A 157 12.02 -43.60 2.56
N GLY A 158 10.92 -42.89 2.83
CA GLY A 158 10.89 -41.46 3.15
C GLY A 158 11.37 -40.53 2.03
N THR A 159 11.43 -41.02 0.77
CA THR A 159 11.91 -40.22 -0.37
C THR A 159 10.82 -39.44 -1.07
N MET A 160 9.57 -39.84 -0.88
CA MET A 160 8.39 -39.16 -1.44
C MET A 160 7.30 -39.02 -0.38
N GLU A 161 6.71 -37.85 -0.33
CA GLU A 161 5.65 -37.49 0.61
C GLU A 161 4.52 -36.80 -0.14
N ILE A 162 3.31 -37.03 0.29
CA ILE A 162 2.10 -36.34 -0.20
C ILE A 162 1.30 -35.85 1.00
N ASP A 163 1.18 -34.54 1.10
CA ASP A 163 0.36 -33.92 2.12
C ASP A 163 -1.07 -33.71 1.59
N LEU A 164 -2.03 -34.39 2.22
CA LEU A 164 -3.47 -34.31 1.95
C LEU A 164 -4.19 -33.86 3.22
N THR A 165 -3.52 -33.11 4.10
CA THR A 165 -4.16 -32.45 5.22
C THR A 165 -5.09 -31.35 4.74
N PHE A 166 -6.12 -31.04 5.52
CA PHE A 166 -7.03 -29.96 5.16
C PHE A 166 -6.36 -28.61 5.13
N GLU A 167 -5.33 -28.42 5.94
CA GLU A 167 -4.50 -27.21 5.94
C GLU A 167 -3.76 -27.04 4.61
N GLU A 168 -3.14 -28.10 4.10
CA GLU A 168 -2.40 -28.04 2.85
C GLU A 168 -3.36 -27.89 1.65
N LEU A 169 -4.51 -28.55 1.68
CA LEU A 169 -5.54 -28.36 0.64
C LEU A 169 -6.07 -26.92 0.63
N LEU A 170 -6.30 -26.31 1.80
CA LEU A 170 -6.68 -24.90 1.89
C LEU A 170 -5.58 -24.00 1.35
N ARG A 171 -4.32 -24.24 1.69
CA ARG A 171 -3.16 -23.48 1.22
C ARG A 171 -3.02 -23.58 -0.29
N THR A 172 -3.18 -24.77 -0.86
CA THR A 172 -3.06 -25.01 -2.32
C THR A 172 -4.17 -24.29 -3.10
N HIS A 173 -5.35 -24.17 -2.53
CA HIS A 173 -6.51 -23.51 -3.17
C HIS A 173 -6.75 -22.09 -2.66
N GLU A 174 -5.81 -21.51 -1.92
CA GLU A 174 -5.96 -20.17 -1.34
C GLU A 174 -6.24 -19.12 -2.40
N ASP A 175 -5.45 -19.10 -3.47
CA ASP A 175 -5.59 -18.15 -4.57
C ASP A 175 -6.95 -18.29 -5.29
N ASP A 176 -7.41 -19.52 -5.50
CA ASP A 176 -8.70 -19.78 -6.13
C ASP A 176 -9.86 -19.26 -5.27
N ILE A 177 -9.78 -19.50 -3.96
CA ILE A 177 -10.77 -19.02 -3.00
C ILE A 177 -10.77 -17.49 -2.93
N GLN A 178 -9.58 -16.87 -2.87
CA GLN A 178 -9.45 -15.42 -2.86
C GLN A 178 -10.03 -14.78 -4.12
N ASN A 179 -9.70 -15.31 -5.29
CA ASN A 179 -10.24 -14.81 -6.56
C ASN A 179 -11.78 -14.92 -6.61
N PHE A 180 -12.34 -16.05 -6.18
CA PHE A 180 -13.79 -16.24 -6.11
C PHE A 180 -14.46 -15.22 -5.17
N LEU A 181 -13.86 -14.97 -4.00
CA LEU A 181 -14.35 -13.99 -3.02
C LEU A 181 -14.30 -12.56 -3.59
N LEU A 182 -13.20 -12.19 -4.24
CA LEU A 182 -13.05 -10.87 -4.87
C LEU A 182 -14.10 -10.65 -5.96
N GLU A 183 -14.34 -11.65 -6.82
CA GLU A 183 -15.38 -11.58 -7.85
C GLU A 183 -16.78 -11.43 -7.25
N SER A 184 -17.03 -12.07 -6.10
CA SER A 184 -18.32 -11.98 -5.39
C SER A 184 -18.54 -10.62 -4.73
N LEU A 185 -17.49 -9.97 -4.26
CA LEU A 185 -17.55 -8.66 -3.60
C LEU A 185 -17.62 -7.48 -4.60
N MET A 186 -17.22 -7.70 -5.85
CA MET A 186 -17.24 -6.67 -6.88
C MET A 186 -18.52 -6.65 -7.74
N LYS A 187 -19.46 -7.57 -7.51
CA LYS A 187 -20.79 -7.61 -8.13
C LYS A 187 -21.80 -6.85 -7.31
#